data_b61ce159ac31f1259eb0d98e33c4541b
#
_entry.id   b61ce159ac31f1259eb0d98e33c4541b
#
_cell.length_a   1.000
_cell.length_b   1.000
_cell.length_c   1.000
_cell.angle_alpha   90.00
_cell.angle_beta   90.00
_cell.angle_gamma   90.00
#
_symmetry.space_group_name_H-M   'P 1'
#
loop_
_entity.id
_entity.type
_entity.pdbx_description
1 polymer ?
#
loop_
_entity_poly.entity_id
_entity_poly.type
_entity_poly.pdbx_seq_one_letter_code
_entity_poly.pdbx_strand_id
1 'polypeptide(L)'
;MPLIKARTTMVANGEATPLAGNQYEYLPFDALVEFAVLVDTGGTVRATIFSGTDVLMQNSLVDVLAVASPILWPDHYSLQDGAAAGERLNVQLFEGAAGTPIVRTQVKITPAA
;
A
#
# COMPACT_ATOMS: atom_id res chain seq x y z
N MET A 1 12.15 13.10 3.49
CA MET A 1 10.86 12.40 3.56
C MET A 1 10.99 11.04 2.89
N PRO A 2 10.94 9.96 3.66
CA PRO A 2 10.98 8.65 3.06
C PRO A 2 9.76 8.36 2.16
N LEU A 3 10.01 7.71 1.06
CA LEU A 3 8.98 7.24 0.15
C LEU A 3 9.26 5.79 -0.19
N ILE A 4 8.33 4.91 0.16
CA ILE A 4 8.41 3.49 -0.18
C ILE A 4 7.70 3.28 -1.50
N LYS A 5 8.36 2.60 -2.43
CA LYS A 5 7.75 2.19 -3.70
C LYS A 5 7.93 0.69 -3.86
N ALA A 6 6.84 -0.02 -4.08
CA ALA A 6 6.87 -1.45 -4.31
C ALA A 6 6.01 -1.80 -5.53
N ARG A 7 6.49 -2.74 -6.33
CA ARG A 7 5.76 -3.27 -7.48
C ARG A 7 5.61 -4.78 -7.28
N THR A 8 4.38 -5.24 -7.26
CA THR A 8 4.08 -6.65 -6.99
C THR A 8 3.28 -7.24 -8.14
N THR A 9 3.77 -8.32 -8.72
CA THR A 9 2.98 -9.11 -9.68
C THR A 9 2.22 -10.16 -8.90
N MET A 10 0.91 -10.07 -8.90
CA MET A 10 0.06 -11.03 -8.20
C MET A 10 -0.03 -12.34 -8.98
N VAL A 11 -0.23 -13.44 -8.26
CA VAL A 11 -0.50 -14.74 -8.84
C VAL A 11 -1.94 -15.15 -8.53
N ALA A 12 -2.50 -16.06 -9.33
CA ALA A 12 -3.88 -16.52 -9.14
C ALA A 12 -4.09 -17.05 -7.73
N ASN A 13 -5.13 -16.54 -7.05
CA ASN A 13 -5.44 -16.84 -5.65
C ASN A 13 -4.28 -16.63 -4.68
N GLY A 14 -3.33 -15.77 -5.06
CA GLY A 14 -2.15 -15.49 -4.27
C GLY A 14 -2.31 -14.31 -3.33
N GLU A 15 -1.44 -14.25 -2.34
CA GLU A 15 -1.36 -13.17 -1.38
C GLU A 15 0.03 -12.53 -1.44
N ALA A 16 0.12 -11.24 -1.10
CA ALA A 16 1.39 -10.54 -1.03
C ALA A 16 1.36 -9.49 0.08
N THR A 17 2.54 -9.24 0.64
CA THR A 17 2.74 -8.21 1.67
C THR A 17 3.92 -7.33 1.24
N PRO A 18 3.67 -6.33 0.36
CA PRO A 18 4.77 -5.59 -0.28
C PRO A 18 5.66 -4.78 0.66
N LEU A 19 5.20 -4.47 1.86
CA LEU A 19 6.01 -3.73 2.83
C LEU A 19 6.83 -4.63 3.76
N ALA A 20 6.63 -5.95 3.75
CA ALA A 20 7.33 -6.86 4.63
C ALA A 20 8.84 -6.82 4.35
N GLY A 21 9.64 -6.66 5.39
CA GLY A 21 11.10 -6.56 5.27
C GLY A 21 11.62 -5.20 4.86
N ASN A 22 10.76 -4.21 4.60
CA ASN A 22 11.18 -2.86 4.29
C ASN A 22 11.73 -2.18 5.56
N GLN A 23 12.75 -1.30 5.40
CA GLN A 23 13.33 -0.61 6.56
C GLN A 23 12.34 0.29 7.30
N TYR A 24 11.26 0.71 6.65
CA TYR A 24 10.20 1.53 7.25
C TYR A 24 8.93 0.72 7.54
N GLU A 25 8.99 -0.60 7.50
CA GLU A 25 7.86 -1.44 7.93
C GLU A 25 7.49 -1.13 9.37
N TYR A 26 8.50 -0.94 10.22
CA TYR A 26 8.32 -0.41 11.58
C TYR A 26 8.86 1.00 11.60
N LEU A 27 8.03 1.97 12.00
CA LEU A 27 8.41 3.38 11.95
C LEU A 27 9.47 3.70 13.02
N PRO A 28 10.58 4.35 12.64
CA PRO A 28 11.59 4.77 13.61
C PRO A 28 11.26 6.10 14.31
N PHE A 29 10.19 6.77 13.89
CA PHE A 29 9.79 8.09 14.41
C PHE A 29 8.28 8.26 14.23
N ASP A 30 7.71 9.25 14.93
CA ASP A 30 6.31 9.62 14.72
C ASP A 30 6.16 10.27 13.34
N ALA A 31 5.13 9.91 12.60
CA ALA A 31 4.98 10.33 11.21
C ALA A 31 3.53 10.42 10.77
N LEU A 32 3.29 11.21 9.73
CA LEU A 32 2.10 11.12 8.90
C LEU A 32 2.41 10.14 7.77
N VAL A 33 1.60 9.10 7.61
CA VAL A 33 1.75 8.11 6.55
C VAL A 33 0.61 8.23 5.55
N GLU A 34 0.96 8.22 4.27
CA GLU A 34 -0.01 8.32 3.18
C GLU A 34 0.22 7.16 2.22
N PHE A 35 -0.87 6.47 1.87
CA PHE A 35 -0.80 5.24 1.07
C PHE A 35 -1.43 5.45 -0.31
N ALA A 36 -0.77 4.93 -1.34
CA ALA A 36 -1.31 4.78 -2.69
C ALA A 36 -1.14 3.32 -3.10
N VAL A 37 -2.25 2.62 -3.33
CA VAL A 37 -2.25 1.23 -3.80
C VAL A 37 -3.10 1.17 -5.05
N LEU A 38 -2.48 0.82 -6.17
CA LEU A 38 -3.13 0.86 -7.48
C LEU A 38 -2.78 -0.38 -8.28
N VAL A 39 -3.74 -0.90 -9.02
CA VAL A 39 -3.60 -2.09 -9.85
C VAL A 39 -3.76 -1.73 -11.32
N ASP A 40 -3.09 -2.45 -12.20
CA ASP A 40 -3.12 -2.16 -13.65
C ASP A 40 -4.42 -2.60 -14.33
N THR A 41 -5.09 -3.61 -13.79
CA THR A 41 -6.38 -4.09 -14.30
C THR A 41 -7.36 -4.27 -13.15
N GLY A 42 -8.62 -3.93 -13.37
CA GLY A 42 -9.61 -3.84 -12.31
C GLY A 42 -10.28 -5.14 -11.92
N GLY A 43 -10.93 -5.10 -10.78
CA GLY A 43 -12.01 -5.99 -10.40
C GLY A 43 -11.67 -7.17 -9.51
N THR A 44 -10.40 -7.55 -9.33
CA THR A 44 -10.06 -8.80 -8.65
C THR A 44 -9.08 -8.69 -7.49
N VAL A 45 -8.30 -7.62 -7.41
CA VAL A 45 -7.34 -7.44 -6.31
C VAL A 45 -8.01 -6.72 -5.15
N ARG A 46 -7.89 -7.29 -3.96
CA ARG A 46 -8.36 -6.68 -2.71
C ARG A 46 -7.17 -6.40 -1.81
N ALA A 47 -7.30 -5.36 -1.01
CA ALA A 47 -6.26 -4.96 -0.08
C ALA A 47 -6.82 -4.76 1.33
N THR A 48 -6.00 -5.08 2.32
CA THR A 48 -6.20 -4.71 3.72
C THR A 48 -4.97 -3.93 4.15
N ILE A 49 -5.16 -2.70 4.63
CA ILE A 49 -4.08 -1.79 4.96
C ILE A 49 -4.15 -1.43 6.43
N PHE A 50 -3.04 -1.63 7.14
CA PHE A 50 -2.90 -1.31 8.55
C PHE A 50 -1.84 -0.24 8.77
N SER A 51 -2.10 0.65 9.72
CA SER A 51 -1.11 1.54 10.31
C SER A 51 -1.15 1.32 11.82
N GLY A 52 -0.20 0.54 12.34
CA GLY A 52 -0.25 0.09 13.72
C GLY A 52 -1.50 -0.75 13.98
N THR A 53 -2.34 -0.30 14.91
CA THR A 53 -3.62 -0.94 15.21
C THR A 53 -4.79 -0.39 14.38
N ASP A 54 -4.56 0.66 13.62
CA ASP A 54 -5.60 1.27 12.79
C ASP A 54 -5.73 0.51 11.47
N VAL A 55 -6.97 0.15 11.12
CA VAL A 55 -7.27 -0.47 9.83
C VAL A 55 -7.79 0.62 8.91
N LEU A 56 -7.00 0.99 7.90
CA LEU A 56 -7.36 2.05 6.96
C LEU A 56 -8.20 1.54 5.79
N MET A 57 -8.00 0.28 5.41
CA MET A 57 -8.73 -0.37 4.33
C MET A 57 -8.85 -1.84 4.67
N GLN A 58 -10.06 -2.41 4.61
CA GLN A 58 -10.29 -3.80 4.98
C GLN A 58 -10.89 -4.56 3.81
N ASN A 59 -10.11 -5.48 3.24
CA ASN A 59 -10.53 -6.42 2.19
C ASN A 59 -11.37 -5.75 1.10
N SER A 60 -10.92 -4.58 0.63
CA SER A 60 -11.62 -3.76 -0.36
C SER A 60 -10.90 -3.79 -1.70
N LEU A 61 -11.65 -3.59 -2.78
CA LEU A 61 -11.07 -3.56 -4.12
C LEU A 61 -10.08 -2.41 -4.28
N VAL A 62 -8.97 -2.71 -4.92
CA VAL A 62 -7.91 -1.72 -5.21
C VAL A 62 -8.30 -0.90 -6.44
N ASP A 63 -8.06 0.40 -6.39
CA ASP A 63 -8.31 1.30 -7.51
C ASP A 63 -7.40 0.98 -8.71
N VAL A 64 -7.88 1.27 -9.90
CA VAL A 64 -7.19 0.96 -11.15
C VAL A 64 -6.44 2.18 -11.67
N LEU A 65 -5.18 1.97 -12.05
CA LEU A 65 -4.38 2.95 -12.78
C LEU A 65 -3.43 2.19 -13.71
N ALA A 66 -3.44 2.55 -14.99
CA ALA A 66 -2.57 1.91 -15.98
C ALA A 66 -1.09 1.97 -15.55
N VAL A 67 -0.35 0.88 -15.77
CA VAL A 67 1.05 0.77 -15.35
C VAL A 67 1.92 1.87 -15.94
N ALA A 68 1.61 2.33 -17.16
CA ALA A 68 2.34 3.41 -17.81
C ALA A 68 2.05 4.79 -17.21
N SER A 69 1.01 4.93 -16.41
CA SER A 69 0.63 6.22 -15.81
C SER A 69 1.37 6.38 -14.48
N PRO A 70 1.97 7.56 -14.21
CA PRO A 70 2.64 7.78 -12.93
C PRO A 70 1.62 7.91 -11.79
N ILE A 71 2.02 7.45 -10.60
CA ILE A 71 1.26 7.70 -9.38
C ILE A 71 1.61 9.10 -8.89
N LEU A 72 0.59 9.97 -8.81
CA LEU A 72 0.75 11.38 -8.45
C LEU A 72 0.32 11.62 -7.01
N TRP A 73 1.11 12.38 -6.26
CA TRP A 73 0.74 12.87 -4.95
C TRP A 73 0.14 14.28 -5.09
N PRO A 74 -0.95 14.60 -4.39
CA PRO A 74 -1.70 13.76 -3.47
C PRO A 74 -2.85 12.97 -4.11
N ASP A 75 -3.07 13.09 -5.42
CA ASP A 75 -4.29 12.63 -6.10
C ASP A 75 -4.56 11.13 -5.92
N HIS A 76 -3.52 10.31 -6.01
CA HIS A 76 -3.64 8.86 -5.90
C HIS A 76 -3.42 8.33 -4.48
N TYR A 77 -3.06 9.19 -3.53
CA TYR A 77 -2.84 8.82 -2.13
C TYR A 77 -4.15 8.99 -1.37
N SER A 78 -4.99 7.97 -1.40
CA SER A 78 -6.36 8.04 -0.88
C SER A 78 -6.48 7.77 0.61
N LEU A 79 -5.46 7.19 1.25
CA LEU A 79 -5.49 6.82 2.66
C LEU A 79 -4.35 7.51 3.40
N GLN A 80 -4.63 8.00 4.60
CA GLN A 80 -3.61 8.60 5.45
C GLN A 80 -3.90 8.35 6.93
N ASP A 81 -2.85 8.34 7.74
CA ASP A 81 -2.95 8.17 9.18
C ASP A 81 -1.74 8.79 9.87
N GLY A 82 -1.95 9.25 11.11
CA GLY A 82 -0.87 9.61 12.01
C GLY A 82 -0.41 8.38 12.74
N ALA A 83 0.86 8.03 12.60
CA ALA A 83 1.43 6.82 13.20
C ALA A 83 2.57 7.16 14.15
N ALA A 84 2.64 6.44 15.26
CA ALA A 84 3.68 6.63 16.26
C ALA A 84 4.92 5.79 15.96
N ALA A 85 6.07 6.19 16.51
CA ALA A 85 7.29 5.41 16.43
C ALA A 85 7.07 3.99 16.96
N GLY A 86 7.59 3.00 16.26
CA GLY A 86 7.45 1.58 16.60
C GLY A 86 6.22 0.92 16.01
N GLU A 87 5.28 1.67 15.45
CA GLU A 87 4.12 1.07 14.80
C GLU A 87 4.49 0.43 13.47
N ARG A 88 3.81 -0.67 13.13
CA ARG A 88 4.04 -1.40 11.90
C ARG A 88 3.10 -0.91 10.81
N LEU A 89 3.66 -0.64 9.63
CA LEU A 89 2.88 -0.41 8.42
C LEU A 89 2.75 -1.73 7.66
N ASN A 90 1.53 -2.10 7.28
CA ASN A 90 1.30 -3.36 6.58
C ASN A 90 0.24 -3.20 5.50
N VAL A 91 0.54 -3.73 4.33
CA VAL A 91 -0.39 -3.83 3.21
C VAL A 91 -0.48 -5.30 2.83
N GLN A 92 -1.68 -5.86 2.92
CA GLN A 92 -1.95 -7.24 2.52
C GLN A 92 -2.76 -7.24 1.25
N LEU A 93 -2.24 -7.84 0.19
CA LEU A 93 -2.89 -7.92 -1.11
C LEU A 93 -3.34 -9.34 -1.37
N PHE A 94 -4.53 -9.48 -1.95
CA PHE A 94 -5.09 -10.76 -2.34
C PHE A 94 -5.65 -10.69 -3.76
N GLU A 95 -5.24 -11.63 -4.63
CA GLU A 95 -5.81 -11.79 -5.96
C GLU A 95 -6.84 -12.92 -5.93
N GLY A 96 -8.11 -12.58 -6.15
CA GLY A 96 -9.23 -13.52 -6.04
C GLY A 96 -9.58 -14.26 -7.32
N ALA A 97 -8.82 -14.05 -8.40
CA ALA A 97 -9.12 -14.66 -9.70
C ALA A 97 -7.85 -15.22 -10.36
N ALA A 98 -8.01 -15.84 -11.52
CA ALA A 98 -6.91 -16.42 -12.30
C ALA A 98 -6.25 -15.34 -13.17
N GLY A 99 -5.52 -14.44 -12.57
CA GLY A 99 -4.82 -13.37 -13.27
C GLY A 99 -3.45 -13.10 -12.68
N THR A 100 -2.68 -12.25 -13.35
CA THR A 100 -1.38 -11.83 -12.88
C THR A 100 -1.28 -10.30 -12.92
N PRO A 101 -2.21 -9.57 -12.25
CA PRO A 101 -2.19 -8.12 -12.26
C PRO A 101 -0.96 -7.60 -11.52
N ILE A 102 -0.51 -6.40 -11.93
CA ILE A 102 0.59 -5.71 -11.29
C ILE A 102 0.02 -4.66 -10.35
N VAL A 103 0.40 -4.74 -9.07
CA VAL A 103 0.00 -3.78 -8.04
C VAL A 103 1.19 -2.91 -7.69
N ARG A 104 0.99 -1.60 -7.74
CA ARG A 104 1.99 -0.62 -7.30
C ARG A 104 1.56 -0.06 -5.96
N THR A 105 2.43 -0.19 -4.97
CA THR A 105 2.21 0.33 -3.63
C THR A 105 3.22 1.43 -3.35
N GLN A 106 2.75 2.61 -2.97
CA GLN A 106 3.62 3.70 -2.54
C GLN A 106 3.16 4.17 -1.17
N VAL A 107 4.11 4.42 -0.29
CA VAL A 107 3.85 4.97 1.04
C VAL A 107 4.75 6.17 1.23
N LYS A 108 4.14 7.33 1.43
CA LYS A 108 4.86 8.57 1.75
C LYS A 108 4.84 8.75 3.26
N ILE A 109 6.02 8.85 3.84
CA ILE A 109 6.20 8.98 5.28
C ILE A 109 6.75 10.38 5.56
N THR A 110 5.96 11.21 6.22
CA THR A 110 6.35 12.56 6.60
C THR A 110 6.61 12.58 8.10
N PRO A 111 7.86 12.73 8.54
CA PRO A 111 8.18 12.79 9.98
C PRO A 111 7.43 13.92 10.66
N ALA A 112 6.90 13.66 11.85
CA ALA A 112 6.35 14.70 12.71
C ALA A 112 7.49 15.52 13.30
N ALA A 113 7.32 16.83 13.25
CA ALA A 113 8.36 17.75 13.76
C ALA A 113 8.38 17.78 15.29
#